data_f54e324c64df51fa9e9e3b96ce51ef32
#
_entry.id   f54e324c64df51fa9e9e3b96ce51ef32
#
_cell.length_a   1.000
_cell.length_b   1.000
_cell.length_c   1.000
_cell.angle_alpha   90.00
_cell.angle_beta   90.00
_cell.angle_gamma   90.00
#
_symmetry.space_group_name_H-M   'P 1'
#
loop_
_entity.id
_entity.type
_entity.pdbx_description
1 polymer ?
#
loop_
_entity_poly.entity_id
_entity_poly.type
_entity_poly.pdbx_seq_one_letter_code
_entity_poly.pdbx_strand_id
1 'polypeptide(L)'
;MTNNEILKVIEMINNNETDKAKEFLKTQLVKTTDKKGYNLLTLVKKYLKEVDNSRPILKMIEHNKDGQQFILNGFTAIKFKQHEATLDILPQADAEQSINIEAIFTTYPEYTLTEDDCIILNNIDKCIDLIMADKVDKKDKRCYVKLFDKFFDLNVIKNIIKITKGYDEDFRNTKFYTSNNKVQLMQIENDKIKAIMLPIRAKDEDENKITEQTQKIIDALKGVQ
;
A
#
# COMPACT_ATOMS: atom_id res chain seq x y z
N MET A 1 15.95 17.15 17.54
CA MET A 1 14.60 17.44 18.05
C MET A 1 14.47 18.93 18.34
N THR A 2 13.35 19.53 17.98
CA THR A 2 13.00 20.91 18.29
C THR A 2 12.41 21.00 19.71
N ASN A 3 12.34 22.22 20.30
CA ASN A 3 11.72 22.42 21.61
C ASN A 3 10.24 21.94 21.63
N ASN A 4 9.49 22.14 20.55
CA ASN A 4 8.11 21.69 20.44
C ASN A 4 7.98 20.15 20.44
N GLU A 5 8.94 19.44 19.83
CA GLU A 5 8.97 17.98 19.85
C GLU A 5 9.30 17.44 21.24
N ILE A 6 10.17 18.14 22.00
CA ILE A 6 10.48 17.81 23.40
C ILE A 6 9.26 18.00 24.29
N LEU A 7 8.57 19.14 24.16
CA LEU A 7 7.34 19.41 24.92
C LEU A 7 6.26 18.36 24.65
N LYS A 8 6.10 17.93 23.39
CA LYS A 8 5.15 16.87 23.02
C LYS A 8 5.49 15.54 23.71
N VAL A 9 6.77 15.18 23.82
CA VAL A 9 7.19 13.97 24.53
C VAL A 9 6.87 14.05 26.01
N ILE A 10 7.15 15.21 26.62
CA ILE A 10 6.84 15.46 28.05
C ILE A 10 5.32 15.35 28.30
N GLU A 11 4.50 15.92 27.42
CA GLU A 11 3.03 15.82 27.50
C GLU A 11 2.56 14.36 27.43
N MET A 12 3.08 13.56 26.49
CA MET A 12 2.76 12.13 26.39
C MET A 12 3.14 11.37 27.66
N ILE A 13 4.30 11.66 28.26
CA ILE A 13 4.74 11.02 29.51
C ILE A 13 3.81 11.43 30.67
N ASN A 14 3.47 12.69 30.79
CA ASN A 14 2.57 13.20 31.84
C ASN A 14 1.16 12.61 31.74
N ASN A 15 0.71 12.27 30.52
CA ASN A 15 -0.56 11.62 30.26
C ASN A 15 -0.50 10.07 30.39
N ASN A 16 0.59 9.52 30.93
CA ASN A 16 0.84 8.07 31.02
C ASN A 16 0.86 7.33 29.66
N GLU A 17 1.13 8.05 28.56
CA GLU A 17 1.23 7.52 27.19
C GLU A 17 2.69 7.14 26.85
N THR A 18 3.35 6.41 27.76
CA THR A 18 4.79 6.09 27.65
C THR A 18 5.16 5.37 26.36
N ASP A 19 4.33 4.48 25.85
CA ASP A 19 4.61 3.74 24.62
C ASP A 19 4.49 4.63 23.37
N LYS A 20 3.55 5.58 23.36
CA LYS A 20 3.47 6.60 22.32
C LYS A 20 4.68 7.54 22.34
N ALA A 21 5.17 7.90 23.54
CA ALA A 21 6.38 8.70 23.70
C ALA A 21 7.61 7.94 23.15
N LYS A 22 7.76 6.66 23.47
CA LYS A 22 8.83 5.80 22.93
C LYS A 22 8.75 5.68 21.41
N GLU A 23 7.58 5.41 20.86
CA GLU A 23 7.37 5.35 19.40
C GLU A 23 7.76 6.67 18.73
N PHE A 24 7.33 7.79 19.29
CA PHE A 24 7.68 9.10 18.78
C PHE A 24 9.19 9.32 18.76
N LEU A 25 9.89 9.05 19.88
CA LEU A 25 11.35 9.20 19.98
C LEU A 25 12.09 8.30 18.99
N LYS A 26 11.71 7.03 18.87
CA LYS A 26 12.29 6.09 17.88
C LYS A 26 12.05 6.60 16.45
N THR A 27 10.87 7.12 16.15
CA THR A 27 10.55 7.70 14.83
C THR A 27 11.46 8.90 14.52
N GLN A 28 11.72 9.80 15.50
CA GLN A 28 12.62 10.94 15.31
C GLN A 28 14.08 10.49 15.12
N LEU A 29 14.50 9.44 15.82
CA LEU A 29 15.82 8.86 15.62
C LEU A 29 15.98 8.35 14.18
N VAL A 30 15.05 7.52 13.70
CA VAL A 30 15.08 7.00 12.32
C VAL A 30 15.07 8.13 11.30
N LYS A 31 14.26 9.18 11.51
CA LYS A 31 14.21 10.35 10.62
C LYS A 31 15.57 11.03 10.44
N THR A 32 16.41 11.02 11.48
CA THR A 32 17.72 11.67 11.45
C THR A 32 18.85 10.75 11.00
N THR A 33 18.72 9.43 11.18
CA THR A 33 19.78 8.45 10.93
C THR A 33 19.56 7.61 9.68
N ASP A 34 18.29 7.38 9.29
CA ASP A 34 17.91 6.55 8.16
C ASP A 34 16.75 7.14 7.37
N LYS A 35 17.07 7.94 6.38
CA LYS A 35 16.05 8.58 5.51
C LYS A 35 15.18 7.57 4.74
N LYS A 36 15.76 6.45 4.27
CA LYS A 36 14.99 5.42 3.53
C LYS A 36 14.03 4.70 4.46
N GLY A 37 14.51 4.25 5.60
CA GLY A 37 13.66 3.63 6.63
C GLY A 37 12.56 4.57 7.12
N TYR A 38 12.83 5.87 7.30
CA TYR A 38 11.81 6.84 7.66
C TYR A 38 10.73 7.00 6.58
N ASN A 39 11.10 7.01 5.30
CA ASN A 39 10.15 7.06 4.21
C ASN A 39 9.27 5.80 4.19
N LEU A 40 9.86 4.61 4.32
CA LEU A 40 9.14 3.35 4.43
C LEU A 40 8.17 3.37 5.61
N LEU A 41 8.63 3.73 6.80
CA LEU A 41 7.81 3.84 8.01
C LEU A 41 6.61 4.77 7.81
N THR A 42 6.82 5.90 7.11
CA THR A 42 5.76 6.86 6.82
C THR A 42 4.71 6.29 5.87
N LEU A 43 5.14 5.58 4.83
CA LEU A 43 4.26 4.91 3.88
C LEU A 43 3.45 3.78 4.55
N VAL A 44 4.12 2.96 5.37
CA VAL A 44 3.46 1.88 6.11
C VAL A 44 2.47 2.43 7.13
N LYS A 45 2.82 3.47 7.90
CA LYS A 45 1.88 4.14 8.81
C LYS A 45 0.64 4.66 8.08
N LYS A 46 0.82 5.23 6.89
CA LYS A 46 -0.30 5.69 6.08
C LYS A 46 -1.18 4.53 5.62
N TYR A 47 -0.57 3.46 5.13
CA TYR A 47 -1.26 2.24 4.71
C TYR A 47 -2.11 1.63 5.85
N LEU A 48 -1.53 1.50 7.04
CA LEU A 48 -2.23 0.95 8.21
C LEU A 48 -3.36 1.87 8.72
N LYS A 49 -3.29 3.18 8.50
CA LYS A 49 -4.39 4.11 8.85
C LYS A 49 -5.65 3.93 8.01
N GLU A 50 -5.52 3.39 6.80
CA GLU A 50 -6.66 3.13 5.91
C GLU A 50 -7.45 1.87 6.33
N VAL A 51 -6.93 1.09 7.28
CA VAL A 51 -7.62 -0.08 7.84
C VAL A 51 -8.81 0.36 8.70
N ASP A 52 -9.94 -0.32 8.53
CA ASP A 52 -11.13 -0.12 9.34
C ASP A 52 -10.82 -0.32 10.84
N ASN A 53 -11.31 0.60 11.67
CA ASN A 53 -11.14 0.54 13.13
C ASN A 53 -11.79 -0.70 13.77
N SER A 54 -12.75 -1.34 13.11
CA SER A 54 -13.35 -2.60 13.57
C SER A 54 -12.39 -3.80 13.49
N ARG A 55 -11.23 -3.65 12.84
CA ARG A 55 -10.23 -4.71 12.63
C ARG A 55 -8.86 -4.29 13.15
N PRO A 56 -8.67 -4.09 14.45
CA PRO A 56 -7.43 -3.53 15.02
C PRO A 56 -6.18 -4.37 14.74
N ILE A 57 -6.32 -5.69 14.61
CA ILE A 57 -5.22 -6.59 14.28
C ILE A 57 -4.57 -6.25 12.94
N LEU A 58 -5.35 -5.81 11.94
CA LEU A 58 -4.81 -5.40 10.64
C LEU A 58 -4.01 -4.09 10.69
N LYS A 59 -3.93 -3.42 11.85
CA LYS A 59 -3.11 -2.22 12.08
C LYS A 59 -1.74 -2.52 12.69
N MET A 60 -1.41 -3.79 12.82
CA MET A 60 -0.17 -4.28 13.42
C MET A 60 0.75 -4.85 12.35
N ILE A 61 2.02 -4.96 12.69
CA ILE A 61 2.99 -5.72 11.90
C ILE A 61 2.86 -7.18 12.32
N GLU A 62 2.55 -8.02 11.36
CA GLU A 62 2.47 -9.48 11.53
C GLU A 62 3.84 -10.11 11.28
N HIS A 63 4.10 -11.25 11.92
CA HIS A 63 5.31 -12.02 11.72
C HIS A 63 4.97 -13.48 11.39
N ASN A 64 5.71 -14.08 10.46
CA ASN A 64 5.66 -15.53 10.30
C ASN A 64 6.69 -16.23 11.21
N LYS A 65 6.73 -17.56 11.15
CA LYS A 65 7.66 -18.40 11.93
C LYS A 65 9.13 -18.10 11.63
N ASP A 66 9.44 -17.57 10.44
CA ASP A 66 10.79 -17.21 10.00
C ASP A 66 11.15 -15.75 10.34
N GLY A 67 10.29 -15.04 11.07
CA GLY A 67 10.49 -13.65 11.46
C GLY A 67 10.29 -12.64 10.33
N GLN A 68 9.73 -13.05 9.18
CA GLN A 68 9.39 -12.13 8.10
C GLN A 68 8.19 -11.26 8.48
N GLN A 69 8.26 -9.99 8.16
CA GLN A 69 7.24 -9.00 8.49
C GLN A 69 6.18 -8.89 7.41
N PHE A 70 4.94 -8.69 7.83
CA PHE A 70 3.78 -8.53 6.95
C PHE A 70 2.92 -7.36 7.39
N ILE A 71 2.27 -6.73 6.43
CA ILE A 71 1.19 -5.76 6.68
C ILE A 71 -0.03 -6.10 5.83
N LEU A 72 -1.22 -5.88 6.41
CA LEU A 72 -2.50 -6.14 5.73
C LEU A 72 -3.45 -4.97 5.92
N ASN A 73 -4.39 -4.81 4.96
CA ASN A 73 -5.50 -3.87 5.14
C ASN A 73 -6.88 -4.46 4.77
N GLY A 74 -6.98 -5.78 4.56
CA GLY A 74 -8.21 -6.47 4.18
C GLY A 74 -8.42 -6.60 2.67
N PHE A 75 -7.76 -5.78 1.85
CA PHE A 75 -7.80 -5.85 0.38
C PHE A 75 -6.44 -6.18 -0.22
N THR A 76 -5.42 -5.95 0.54
CA THR A 76 -4.04 -6.08 0.12
C THR A 76 -3.20 -6.63 1.27
N ALA A 77 -2.13 -7.32 0.91
CA ALA A 77 -1.12 -7.80 1.84
C ALA A 77 0.27 -7.53 1.27
N ILE A 78 1.21 -7.11 2.10
CA ILE A 78 2.61 -6.92 1.73
C ILE A 78 3.48 -7.75 2.66
N LYS A 79 4.30 -8.60 2.07
CA LYS A 79 5.35 -9.38 2.72
C LYS A 79 6.69 -8.69 2.48
N PHE A 80 7.44 -8.39 3.53
CA PHE A 80 8.82 -7.95 3.45
C PHE A 80 9.73 -9.17 3.44
N LYS A 81 10.54 -9.34 2.38
CA LYS A 81 11.42 -10.52 2.22
C LYS A 81 12.62 -10.50 3.17
N GLN A 82 12.98 -9.32 3.67
CA GLN A 82 14.01 -9.11 4.68
C GLN A 82 13.40 -8.38 5.86
N HIS A 83 13.98 -8.56 7.03
CA HIS A 83 13.57 -7.84 8.23
C HIS A 83 13.85 -6.34 8.08
N GLU A 84 12.83 -5.53 8.20
CA GLU A 84 12.90 -4.06 8.15
C GLU A 84 12.86 -3.51 9.58
N ALA A 85 14.03 -3.31 10.19
CA ALA A 85 14.14 -2.88 11.59
C ALA A 85 13.37 -1.59 11.91
N THR A 86 13.12 -0.73 10.92
CA THR A 86 12.31 0.48 11.10
C THR A 86 10.83 0.18 11.35
N LEU A 87 10.34 -0.99 10.95
CA LEU A 87 8.96 -1.41 11.19
C LEU A 87 8.75 -1.95 12.62
N ASP A 88 9.81 -2.30 13.35
CA ASP A 88 9.72 -2.72 14.77
C ASP A 88 9.27 -1.58 15.69
N ILE A 89 9.26 -0.35 15.18
CA ILE A 89 8.73 0.83 15.88
C ILE A 89 7.19 0.79 15.97
N LEU A 90 6.55 0.12 15.00
CA LEU A 90 5.09 0.03 14.91
C LEU A 90 4.57 -1.04 15.88
N PRO A 91 3.27 -1.01 16.22
CA PRO A 91 2.65 -2.09 16.98
C PRO A 91 2.87 -3.44 16.27
N GLN A 92 3.29 -4.44 17.03
CA GLN A 92 3.53 -5.80 16.56
C GLN A 92 2.36 -6.68 16.99
N ALA A 93 1.93 -7.63 16.13
CA ALA A 93 0.92 -8.61 16.48
C ALA A 93 1.53 -9.69 17.37
N ASP A 94 0.79 -10.11 18.41
CA ASP A 94 1.17 -11.22 19.24
C ASP A 94 1.03 -12.54 18.46
N ALA A 95 1.89 -13.52 18.75
CA ALA A 95 1.90 -14.81 18.06
C ALA A 95 0.54 -15.54 18.12
N GLU A 96 -0.24 -15.33 19.19
CA GLU A 96 -1.57 -15.90 19.36
C GLU A 96 -2.64 -15.23 18.49
N GLN A 97 -2.38 -14.00 18.05
CA GLN A 97 -3.28 -13.19 17.24
C GLN A 97 -2.91 -13.21 15.76
N SER A 98 -1.74 -13.79 15.41
CA SER A 98 -1.22 -13.73 14.05
C SER A 98 -2.13 -14.50 13.07
N ILE A 99 -2.34 -13.88 11.90
CA ILE A 99 -3.09 -14.46 10.80
C ILE A 99 -2.14 -15.36 9.99
N ASN A 100 -2.59 -16.55 9.58
CA ASN A 100 -1.79 -17.38 8.66
C ASN A 100 -1.79 -16.77 7.25
N ILE A 101 -0.88 -15.82 7.03
CA ILE A 101 -0.80 -15.03 5.81
C ILE A 101 -0.07 -15.77 4.69
N GLU A 102 0.81 -16.70 5.00
CA GLU A 102 1.63 -17.37 4.00
C GLU A 102 0.81 -18.15 2.95
N ALA A 103 -0.33 -18.68 3.36
CA ALA A 103 -1.24 -19.42 2.49
C ALA A 103 -1.76 -18.59 1.28
N ILE A 104 -1.75 -17.26 1.38
CA ILE A 104 -2.21 -16.39 0.31
C ILE A 104 -1.11 -16.03 -0.70
N PHE A 105 0.17 -16.22 -0.35
CA PHE A 105 1.31 -15.94 -1.21
C PHE A 105 1.71 -17.18 -2.02
N THR A 106 0.86 -17.59 -2.95
CA THR A 106 1.14 -18.70 -3.87
C THR A 106 1.90 -18.23 -5.10
N THR A 107 2.29 -19.15 -5.97
CA THR A 107 2.91 -18.82 -7.26
C THR A 107 1.81 -18.65 -8.30
N TYR A 108 1.86 -17.56 -9.04
CA TYR A 108 0.93 -17.23 -10.13
C TYR A 108 1.68 -17.07 -11.45
N PRO A 109 1.01 -17.20 -12.61
CA PRO A 109 1.60 -16.87 -13.91
C PRO A 109 2.08 -15.42 -13.96
N GLU A 110 3.25 -15.21 -14.58
CA GLU A 110 3.80 -13.86 -14.79
C GLU A 110 2.90 -13.06 -15.75
N TYR A 111 2.68 -11.80 -15.44
CA TYR A 111 1.92 -10.85 -16.23
C TYR A 111 2.87 -9.81 -16.83
N THR A 112 2.81 -9.63 -18.14
CA THR A 112 3.57 -8.58 -18.81
C THR A 112 2.76 -7.28 -18.80
N LEU A 113 3.34 -6.21 -18.22
CA LEU A 113 2.70 -4.90 -18.23
C LEU A 113 2.45 -4.42 -19.65
N THR A 114 1.23 -3.96 -19.90
CA THR A 114 0.89 -3.22 -21.12
C THR A 114 1.44 -1.79 -21.03
N GLU A 115 1.48 -1.09 -22.17
CA GLU A 115 1.82 0.34 -22.17
C GLU A 115 0.86 1.15 -21.29
N ASP A 116 -0.42 0.82 -21.35
CA ASP A 116 -1.47 1.48 -20.57
C ASP A 116 -1.31 1.25 -19.06
N ASP A 117 -0.96 0.03 -18.64
CA ASP A 117 -0.62 -0.28 -17.25
C ASP A 117 0.56 0.60 -16.78
N CYS A 118 1.61 0.72 -17.60
CA CYS A 118 2.77 1.55 -17.30
C CYS A 118 2.41 3.04 -17.17
N ILE A 119 1.54 3.55 -18.04
CA ILE A 119 1.06 4.94 -17.97
C ILE A 119 0.35 5.18 -16.64
N ILE A 120 -0.57 4.30 -16.24
CA ILE A 120 -1.33 4.42 -14.99
C ILE A 120 -0.37 4.32 -13.78
N LEU A 121 0.49 3.30 -13.73
CA LEU A 121 1.40 3.05 -12.62
C LEU A 121 2.39 4.22 -12.39
N ASN A 122 2.82 4.88 -13.47
CA ASN A 122 3.72 6.02 -13.40
C ASN A 122 3.01 7.33 -13.06
N ASN A 123 1.69 7.42 -13.23
CA ASN A 123 0.91 8.64 -13.07
C ASN A 123 -0.27 8.49 -12.09
N ILE A 124 -0.17 7.60 -11.08
CA ILE A 124 -1.29 7.29 -10.17
C ILE A 124 -1.94 8.54 -9.56
N ASP A 125 -1.15 9.50 -9.11
CA ASP A 125 -1.66 10.73 -8.49
C ASP A 125 -2.46 11.56 -9.50
N LYS A 126 -1.95 11.71 -10.74
CA LYS A 126 -2.65 12.41 -11.82
C LYS A 126 -3.94 11.67 -12.23
N CYS A 127 -3.91 10.33 -12.28
CA CYS A 127 -5.11 9.53 -12.58
C CYS A 127 -6.20 9.78 -11.53
N ILE A 128 -5.85 9.79 -10.24
CA ILE A 128 -6.78 10.09 -9.15
C ILE A 128 -7.36 11.49 -9.30
N ASP A 129 -6.52 12.49 -9.61
CA ASP A 129 -6.96 13.88 -9.77
C ASP A 129 -7.95 14.01 -10.95
N LEU A 130 -7.68 13.37 -12.09
CA LEU A 130 -8.57 13.34 -13.24
C LEU A 130 -9.92 12.69 -12.90
N ILE A 131 -9.92 11.52 -12.24
CA ILE A 131 -11.15 10.86 -11.81
C ILE A 131 -11.95 11.75 -10.85
N MET A 132 -11.26 12.37 -9.89
CA MET A 132 -11.91 13.23 -8.89
C MET A 132 -12.45 14.53 -9.51
N ALA A 133 -11.83 15.03 -10.59
CA ALA A 133 -12.34 16.21 -11.32
C ALA A 133 -13.70 15.93 -11.94
N ASP A 134 -13.88 14.75 -12.54
CA ASP A 134 -15.12 14.35 -13.25
C ASP A 134 -16.23 13.90 -12.31
N LYS A 135 -15.96 13.62 -11.03
CA LYS A 135 -16.98 13.16 -10.07
C LYS A 135 -17.98 14.25 -9.71
N VAL A 136 -19.26 13.90 -9.76
CA VAL A 136 -20.37 14.72 -9.28
C VAL A 136 -20.39 14.74 -7.75
N ASP A 137 -20.30 13.58 -7.10
CA ASP A 137 -20.22 13.48 -5.63
C ASP A 137 -18.75 13.52 -5.18
N LYS A 138 -18.32 14.70 -4.73
CA LYS A 138 -16.96 14.91 -4.20
C LYS A 138 -16.68 14.22 -2.85
N LYS A 139 -17.70 13.68 -2.16
CA LYS A 139 -17.56 12.90 -0.94
C LYS A 139 -17.13 11.46 -1.22
N ASP A 140 -17.51 10.92 -2.37
CA ASP A 140 -17.03 9.61 -2.80
C ASP A 140 -15.56 9.70 -3.26
N LYS A 141 -14.66 9.16 -2.47
CA LYS A 141 -13.21 9.18 -2.71
C LYS A 141 -12.70 7.97 -3.52
N ARG A 142 -13.55 7.00 -3.85
CA ARG A 142 -13.16 5.79 -4.59
C ARG A 142 -12.78 6.14 -6.02
N CYS A 143 -11.63 5.70 -6.49
CA CYS A 143 -11.12 6.00 -7.83
C CYS A 143 -10.86 4.70 -8.59
N TYR A 144 -11.85 4.23 -9.32
CA TYR A 144 -11.79 2.95 -10.02
C TYR A 144 -11.17 3.08 -11.40
N VAL A 145 -10.27 2.15 -11.73
CA VAL A 145 -9.64 2.01 -13.05
C VAL A 145 -9.54 0.56 -13.44
N LYS A 146 -9.44 0.30 -14.74
CA LYS A 146 -8.97 -0.98 -15.28
C LYS A 146 -7.43 -0.97 -15.29
N LEU A 147 -6.83 -1.91 -14.58
CA LEU A 147 -5.37 -2.10 -14.49
C LEU A 147 -5.11 -3.60 -14.38
N PHE A 148 -4.08 -4.12 -15.07
CA PHE A 148 -3.78 -5.57 -15.11
C PHE A 148 -4.96 -6.42 -15.61
N ASP A 149 -5.73 -5.92 -16.57
CA ASP A 149 -6.99 -6.50 -17.06
C ASP A 149 -8.08 -6.71 -15.99
N LYS A 150 -7.97 -6.01 -14.85
CA LYS A 150 -8.90 -6.09 -13.72
C LYS A 150 -9.25 -4.68 -13.21
N PHE A 151 -10.23 -4.60 -12.32
CA PHE A 151 -10.70 -3.32 -11.78
C PHE A 151 -10.18 -3.12 -10.37
N PHE A 152 -9.54 -1.97 -10.14
CA PHE A 152 -8.96 -1.61 -8.85
C PHE A 152 -9.36 -0.20 -8.43
N ASP A 153 -9.43 0.04 -7.10
CA ASP A 153 -9.43 1.39 -6.56
C ASP A 153 -7.98 1.88 -6.43
N LEU A 154 -7.64 2.91 -7.20
CA LEU A 154 -6.29 3.50 -7.20
C LEU A 154 -5.84 3.98 -5.81
N ASN A 155 -6.76 4.40 -4.95
CA ASN A 155 -6.40 4.79 -3.59
C ASN A 155 -5.89 3.60 -2.78
N VAL A 156 -6.42 2.40 -3.02
CA VAL A 156 -5.98 1.17 -2.34
C VAL A 156 -4.58 0.77 -2.82
N ILE A 157 -4.36 0.75 -4.14
CA ILE A 157 -3.06 0.30 -4.68
C ILE A 157 -1.97 1.36 -4.63
N LYS A 158 -2.31 2.66 -4.57
CA LYS A 158 -1.37 3.77 -4.52
C LYS A 158 -0.26 3.59 -3.47
N ASN A 159 -0.64 3.16 -2.26
CA ASN A 159 0.32 2.98 -1.18
C ASN A 159 1.23 1.77 -1.42
N ILE A 160 0.70 0.66 -1.96
CA ILE A 160 1.51 -0.51 -2.33
C ILE A 160 2.51 -0.12 -3.41
N ILE A 161 2.03 0.51 -4.47
CA ILE A 161 2.90 0.94 -5.58
C ILE A 161 3.98 1.91 -5.08
N LYS A 162 3.66 2.82 -4.15
CA LYS A 162 4.67 3.71 -3.55
C LYS A 162 5.70 2.95 -2.70
N ILE A 163 5.26 1.93 -1.94
CA ILE A 163 6.18 1.07 -1.20
C ILE A 163 7.08 0.29 -2.18
N THR A 164 6.50 -0.30 -3.23
CA THR A 164 7.25 -1.03 -4.27
C THR A 164 8.29 -0.12 -4.94
N LYS A 165 7.91 1.09 -5.36
CA LYS A 165 8.80 2.09 -5.95
C LYS A 165 9.90 2.56 -5.00
N GLY A 166 9.70 2.52 -3.71
CA GLY A 166 10.77 2.81 -2.72
C GLY A 166 11.96 1.86 -2.83
N TYR A 167 11.76 0.67 -3.42
CA TYR A 167 12.81 -0.33 -3.66
C TYR A 167 13.21 -0.46 -5.14
N ASP A 168 12.34 -0.05 -6.09
CA ASP A 168 12.56 -0.20 -7.53
C ASP A 168 11.75 0.89 -8.27
N GLU A 169 12.33 2.10 -8.37
CA GLU A 169 11.65 3.30 -8.87
C GLU A 169 11.03 3.13 -10.26
N ASP A 170 11.72 2.40 -11.14
CA ASP A 170 11.32 2.21 -12.54
C ASP A 170 10.60 0.88 -12.78
N PHE A 171 10.31 0.10 -11.74
CA PHE A 171 9.80 -1.27 -11.84
C PHE A 171 10.66 -2.25 -12.65
N ARG A 172 11.95 -1.93 -12.92
CA ARG A 172 12.83 -2.76 -13.78
C ARG A 172 13.06 -4.18 -13.24
N ASN A 173 13.13 -4.31 -11.91
CA ASN A 173 13.29 -5.59 -11.22
C ASN A 173 11.97 -6.06 -10.59
N THR A 174 10.87 -5.38 -10.88
CA THR A 174 9.56 -5.71 -10.35
C THR A 174 8.81 -6.57 -11.35
N LYS A 175 8.37 -7.75 -10.90
CA LYS A 175 7.55 -8.67 -11.65
C LYS A 175 6.10 -8.60 -11.19
N PHE A 176 5.22 -8.84 -12.13
CA PHE A 176 3.78 -8.81 -11.92
C PHE A 176 3.22 -10.21 -12.24
N TYR A 177 2.28 -10.69 -11.44
CA TYR A 177 1.68 -12.00 -11.59
C TYR A 177 0.18 -11.89 -11.42
N THR A 178 -0.59 -12.69 -12.15
CA THR A 178 -2.05 -12.71 -12.05
C THR A 178 -2.55 -14.12 -11.83
N SER A 179 -3.58 -14.28 -11.01
CA SER A 179 -4.25 -15.55 -10.83
C SER A 179 -5.29 -15.76 -11.93
N ASN A 180 -5.36 -17.00 -12.43
CA ASN A 180 -6.42 -17.44 -13.36
C ASN A 180 -7.62 -18.04 -12.62
N ASN A 181 -7.62 -18.01 -11.29
CA ASN A 181 -8.70 -18.54 -10.47
C ASN A 181 -9.82 -17.51 -10.24
N LYS A 182 -10.92 -17.93 -9.60
CA LYS A 182 -12.08 -17.08 -9.33
C LYS A 182 -11.76 -15.81 -8.52
N VAL A 183 -10.68 -15.79 -7.74
CA VAL A 183 -10.30 -14.65 -6.90
C VAL A 183 -9.59 -13.58 -7.71
N GLN A 184 -8.96 -13.96 -8.84
CA GLN A 184 -8.34 -13.05 -9.81
C GLN A 184 -7.42 -11.98 -9.19
N LEU A 185 -6.67 -12.33 -8.15
CA LEU A 185 -5.76 -11.39 -7.49
C LEU A 185 -4.59 -10.99 -8.40
N MET A 186 -4.00 -9.84 -8.14
CA MET A 186 -2.74 -9.40 -8.69
C MET A 186 -1.64 -9.48 -7.62
N GLN A 187 -0.49 -10.02 -8.00
CA GLN A 187 0.71 -10.02 -7.17
C GLN A 187 1.81 -9.18 -7.82
N ILE A 188 2.50 -8.42 -7.01
CA ILE A 188 3.67 -7.63 -7.38
C ILE A 188 4.84 -8.12 -6.55
N GLU A 189 5.98 -8.35 -7.17
CA GLU A 189 7.15 -8.87 -6.49
C GLU A 189 8.44 -8.25 -7.02
N ASN A 190 9.32 -7.85 -6.11
CA ASN A 190 10.71 -7.50 -6.38
C ASN A 190 11.64 -8.14 -5.33
N ASP A 191 12.91 -7.75 -5.30
CA ASP A 191 13.90 -8.33 -4.39
C ASP A 191 13.57 -8.11 -2.91
N LYS A 192 12.77 -7.09 -2.57
CA LYS A 192 12.51 -6.67 -1.19
C LYS A 192 11.12 -7.01 -0.69
N ILE A 193 10.13 -6.99 -1.56
CA ILE A 193 8.74 -7.20 -1.18
C ILE A 193 8.03 -8.18 -2.11
N LYS A 194 6.97 -8.78 -1.58
CA LYS A 194 5.94 -9.47 -2.32
C LYS A 194 4.59 -8.94 -1.86
N ALA A 195 3.81 -8.35 -2.75
CA ALA A 195 2.53 -7.74 -2.43
C ALA A 195 1.40 -8.42 -3.20
N ILE A 196 0.23 -8.52 -2.58
CA ILE A 196 -0.99 -9.05 -3.19
C ILE A 196 -2.07 -7.97 -3.11
N MET A 197 -2.85 -7.84 -4.19
CA MET A 197 -3.99 -6.95 -4.29
C MET A 197 -5.22 -7.74 -4.74
N LEU A 198 -6.36 -7.46 -4.12
CA LEU A 198 -7.66 -7.97 -4.55
C LEU A 198 -8.34 -6.94 -5.46
N PRO A 199 -8.83 -7.34 -6.65
CA PRO A 199 -9.63 -6.47 -7.49
C PRO A 199 -11.01 -6.21 -6.84
N ILE A 200 -11.65 -5.13 -7.24
CA ILE A 200 -13.06 -4.90 -6.95
C ILE A 200 -13.93 -5.82 -7.82
N ARG A 201 -15.08 -6.18 -7.28
CA ARG A 201 -16.15 -6.84 -8.06
C ARG A 201 -17.11 -5.74 -8.52
N ALA A 202 -17.02 -5.38 -9.78
CA ALA A 202 -17.97 -4.49 -10.41
C ALA A 202 -19.12 -5.29 -11.05
N LYS A 203 -20.26 -4.64 -11.31
CA LYS A 203 -21.33 -5.18 -12.17
C LYS A 203 -20.98 -4.84 -13.62
N ASP A 204 -21.51 -5.58 -14.57
CA ASP A 204 -21.18 -5.42 -16.00
C ASP A 204 -21.36 -3.97 -16.50
N GLU A 205 -22.41 -3.28 -16.05
CA GLU A 205 -22.64 -1.86 -16.40
C GLU A 205 -21.57 -0.92 -15.81
N ASP A 206 -21.07 -1.23 -14.62
CA ASP A 206 -20.01 -0.45 -13.96
C ASP A 206 -18.66 -0.76 -14.59
N GLU A 207 -18.42 -2.00 -15.03
CA GLU A 207 -17.20 -2.40 -15.75
C GLU A 207 -17.00 -1.61 -17.03
N ASN A 208 -18.06 -1.44 -17.83
CA ASN A 208 -18.00 -0.63 -19.05
C ASN A 208 -17.67 0.84 -18.74
N LYS A 209 -18.33 1.43 -17.74
CA LYS A 209 -18.06 2.82 -17.32
C LYS A 209 -16.63 3.01 -16.84
N ILE A 210 -16.12 2.08 -16.03
CA ILE A 210 -14.74 2.14 -15.53
C ILE A 210 -13.75 1.99 -16.69
N THR A 211 -14.04 1.10 -17.65
CA THR A 211 -13.18 0.90 -18.82
C THR A 211 -13.12 2.14 -19.69
N GLU A 212 -14.26 2.77 -20.00
CA GLU A 212 -14.32 4.03 -20.76
C GLU A 212 -13.61 5.17 -20.03
N GLN A 213 -13.82 5.29 -18.72
CA GLN A 213 -13.13 6.28 -17.88
C GLN A 213 -11.63 6.06 -17.89
N THR A 214 -11.17 4.80 -17.78
CA THR A 214 -9.76 4.46 -17.82
C THR A 214 -9.14 4.87 -19.15
N GLN A 215 -9.82 4.59 -20.28
CA GLN A 215 -9.34 4.98 -21.61
C GLN A 215 -9.21 6.50 -21.74
N LYS A 216 -10.20 7.28 -21.30
CA LYS A 216 -10.14 8.74 -21.29
C LYS A 216 -8.93 9.29 -20.52
N ILE A 217 -8.62 8.67 -19.37
CA ILE A 217 -7.45 9.04 -18.55
C ILE A 217 -6.15 8.76 -19.30
N ILE A 218 -6.03 7.59 -19.92
CA ILE A 218 -4.85 7.18 -20.69
C ILE A 218 -4.63 8.15 -21.87
N ASP A 219 -5.69 8.46 -22.62
CA ASP A 219 -5.64 9.39 -23.75
C ASP A 219 -5.23 10.80 -23.31
N ALA A 220 -5.76 11.28 -22.20
CA ALA A 220 -5.38 12.56 -21.61
C ALA A 220 -3.89 12.59 -21.18
N LEU A 221 -3.37 11.49 -20.66
CA LEU A 221 -1.97 11.40 -20.23
C LEU A 221 -1.01 11.24 -21.41
N LYS A 222 -1.43 10.58 -22.51
CA LYS A 222 -0.66 10.48 -23.76
C LYS A 222 -0.62 11.82 -24.51
N GLY A 223 -1.69 12.60 -24.46
CA GLY A 223 -1.78 13.92 -25.15
C GLY A 223 -0.99 15.05 -24.48
N VAL A 224 -0.42 14.81 -23.30
CA VAL A 224 0.40 15.79 -22.54
C VAL A 224 1.91 15.53 -22.72
N GLN A 225 2.28 14.50 -23.47
CA GLN A 225 3.67 14.23 -23.87
C GLN A 225 3.98 14.93 -25.19
#